data_af84cc1c97b1f42606467e9971083330
#
_entry.id   af84cc1c97b1f42606467e9971083330
#
_cell.length_a   1.000
_cell.length_b   1.000
_cell.length_c   1.000
_cell.angle_alpha   90.00
_cell.angle_beta   90.00
_cell.angle_gamma   90.00
#
_symmetry.space_group_name_H-M   'P 1'
#
loop_
_entity.id
_entity.type
_entity.pdbx_description
1 polymer ?
#
loop_
_entity_poly.entity_id
_entity_poly.type
_entity_poly.pdbx_seq_one_letter_code
_entity_poly.pdbx_strand_id
1 'polypeptide(L)'
;FRPGKAPLAMVKARFQERADQDVVENIVKDNYFAAVKEKDLHPVSYPTFDFGKLERGKAFSFKAAFDVPPTMNLGNYTGISVEERTCTISDLDVSEEIETLREQHAVISKKEDGKPVAKGDVVKLKIKRVDNVAPEAVDSLEWRDITVLAGQHAEDYEFDAHVEGMGSGEEKTVSMTYPADYQYKSLAGTSQKHLVRVEEIQKRELPAVDDDFAKDLGQYESVADMKAKIRADLEKLVSQKGRGEAKSEILKKIVENSTFEIPQSMIEEERESIFKRLCQ
;
A
#
# COMPACT_ATOMS: atom_id res chain seq x y z
N PHE A 1 -55.14 23.36 9.16
CA PHE A 1 -55.47 24.78 9.46
C PHE A 1 -54.97 25.66 8.33
N ARG A 2 -55.68 26.76 8.04
CA ARG A 2 -55.19 27.78 7.09
C ARG A 2 -53.91 28.42 7.67
N PRO A 3 -52.93 28.82 6.83
CA PRO A 3 -51.70 29.47 7.29
C PRO A 3 -52.03 30.63 8.28
N GLY A 4 -51.39 30.62 9.46
CA GLY A 4 -51.55 31.63 10.51
C GLY A 4 -52.76 31.48 11.44
N LYS A 5 -53.61 30.44 11.30
CA LYS A 5 -54.80 30.23 12.13
C LYS A 5 -54.79 28.99 13.02
N ALA A 6 -53.62 28.36 13.24
CA ALA A 6 -53.55 27.26 14.18
C ALA A 6 -53.62 27.78 15.63
N PRO A 7 -54.39 27.14 16.52
CA PRO A 7 -54.43 27.53 17.95
C PRO A 7 -53.06 27.38 18.60
N LEU A 8 -52.61 28.39 19.33
CA LEU A 8 -51.30 28.43 19.94
C LEU A 8 -51.03 27.22 20.84
N ALA A 9 -52.06 26.75 21.55
CA ALA A 9 -51.98 25.57 22.41
C ALA A 9 -51.63 24.30 21.61
N MET A 10 -52.18 24.13 20.41
CA MET A 10 -51.90 22.97 19.53
C MET A 10 -50.50 23.04 18.96
N VAL A 11 -50.07 24.23 18.55
CA VAL A 11 -48.71 24.46 18.05
C VAL A 11 -47.69 24.16 19.16
N LYS A 12 -47.93 24.68 20.38
CA LYS A 12 -47.09 24.38 21.56
C LYS A 12 -47.03 22.90 21.84
N ALA A 13 -48.15 22.20 21.93
CA ALA A 13 -48.17 20.75 22.22
C ALA A 13 -47.42 19.91 21.16
N ARG A 14 -47.42 20.36 19.90
CA ARG A 14 -46.79 19.62 18.80
C ARG A 14 -45.30 19.92 18.62
N PHE A 15 -44.85 21.11 18.96
CA PHE A 15 -43.47 21.57 18.69
C PHE A 15 -42.65 21.85 19.94
N GLN A 16 -43.26 21.69 21.14
CA GLN A 16 -42.55 22.00 22.38
C GLN A 16 -41.31 21.19 22.59
N GLU A 17 -41.36 19.86 22.37
CA GLU A 17 -40.19 18.99 22.51
C GLU A 17 -39.03 19.41 21.59
N ARG A 18 -39.37 19.74 20.33
CA ARG A 18 -38.37 20.18 19.37
C ARG A 18 -37.78 21.55 19.74
N ALA A 19 -38.61 22.46 20.18
CA ALA A 19 -38.16 23.77 20.63
C ALA A 19 -37.28 23.65 21.90
N ASP A 20 -37.64 22.76 22.83
CA ASP A 20 -36.86 22.52 24.04
C ASP A 20 -35.51 21.86 23.70
N GLN A 21 -35.46 20.95 22.69
CA GLN A 21 -34.23 20.38 22.14
C GLN A 21 -33.33 21.45 21.50
N ASP A 22 -33.87 22.28 20.62
CA ASP A 22 -33.11 23.36 19.97
C ASP A 22 -32.52 24.33 21.02
N VAL A 23 -33.28 24.63 22.07
CA VAL A 23 -32.82 25.49 23.21
C VAL A 23 -31.69 24.80 23.98
N VAL A 24 -31.83 23.51 24.29
CA VAL A 24 -30.79 22.74 25.00
C VAL A 24 -29.50 22.68 24.15
N GLU A 25 -29.62 22.38 22.86
CA GLU A 25 -28.45 22.33 21.97
C GLU A 25 -27.69 23.66 21.94
N ASN A 26 -28.41 24.78 21.82
CA ASN A 26 -27.80 26.10 21.81
C ASN A 26 -27.14 26.43 23.16
N ILE A 27 -27.84 26.18 24.29
CA ILE A 27 -27.28 26.41 25.61
C ILE A 27 -26.02 25.58 25.86
N VAL A 28 -26.07 24.28 25.51
CA VAL A 28 -24.94 23.36 25.67
C VAL A 28 -23.79 23.81 24.82
N LYS A 29 -24.01 24.11 23.54
CA LYS A 29 -22.99 24.55 22.60
C LYS A 29 -22.29 25.82 23.06
N ASP A 30 -23.05 26.87 23.38
CA ASP A 30 -22.47 28.17 23.74
C ASP A 30 -21.65 28.08 25.05
N ASN A 31 -22.22 27.40 26.04
CA ASN A 31 -21.53 27.26 27.33
C ASN A 31 -20.33 26.31 27.27
N TYR A 32 -20.40 25.26 26.42
CA TYR A 32 -19.26 24.37 26.18
C TYR A 32 -18.07 25.13 25.59
N PHE A 33 -18.29 25.88 24.51
CA PHE A 33 -17.21 26.63 23.87
C PHE A 33 -16.66 27.74 24.78
N ALA A 34 -17.54 28.39 25.56
CA ALA A 34 -17.12 29.39 26.55
C ALA A 34 -16.22 28.75 27.64
N ALA A 35 -16.62 27.59 28.17
CA ALA A 35 -15.87 26.89 29.20
C ALA A 35 -14.52 26.36 28.68
N VAL A 36 -14.49 25.79 27.45
CA VAL A 36 -13.27 25.32 26.81
C VAL A 36 -12.28 26.44 26.60
N LYS A 37 -12.76 27.61 26.15
CA LYS A 37 -11.94 28.80 25.95
C LYS A 37 -11.44 29.40 27.27
N GLU A 38 -12.31 29.49 28.29
CA GLU A 38 -11.94 30.01 29.63
C GLU A 38 -10.87 29.15 30.32
N LYS A 39 -10.97 27.85 30.15
CA LYS A 39 -10.04 26.88 30.74
C LYS A 39 -8.80 26.60 29.89
N ASP A 40 -8.68 27.23 28.71
CA ASP A 40 -7.61 26.99 27.71
C ASP A 40 -7.42 25.51 27.40
N LEU A 41 -8.54 24.81 27.24
CA LEU A 41 -8.54 23.37 26.91
C LEU A 41 -8.54 23.20 25.40
N HIS A 42 -7.83 22.17 24.91
CA HIS A 42 -7.75 21.81 23.50
C HIS A 42 -8.31 20.39 23.31
N PRO A 43 -9.63 20.24 23.12
CA PRO A 43 -10.24 18.92 22.92
C PRO A 43 -9.66 18.21 21.69
N VAL A 44 -9.28 16.93 21.84
CA VAL A 44 -8.83 16.04 20.76
C VAL A 44 -9.89 15.00 20.37
N SER A 45 -11.06 15.04 21.05
CA SER A 45 -12.20 14.19 20.71
C SER A 45 -13.48 15.00 20.63
N TYR A 46 -14.49 14.44 19.96
CA TYR A 46 -15.83 14.99 20.04
C TYR A 46 -16.38 14.86 21.46
N PRO A 47 -16.97 15.95 22.02
CA PRO A 47 -17.51 15.91 23.36
C PRO A 47 -18.76 15.02 23.43
N THR A 48 -18.85 14.20 24.47
CA THR A 48 -20.08 13.50 24.85
C THR A 48 -20.78 14.33 25.92
N PHE A 49 -22.07 14.61 25.68
CA PHE A 49 -22.88 15.43 26.58
C PHE A 49 -23.85 14.55 27.36
N ASP A 50 -23.89 14.75 28.68
CA ASP A 50 -24.89 14.19 29.59
C ASP A 50 -25.67 15.37 30.24
N PHE A 51 -26.96 15.43 29.97
CA PHE A 51 -27.82 16.50 30.45
C PHE A 51 -29.21 15.99 30.88
N GLY A 52 -29.75 16.64 31.91
CA GLY A 52 -31.11 16.37 32.40
C GLY A 52 -32.18 17.05 31.55
N LYS A 53 -33.46 16.92 32.00
CA LYS A 53 -34.56 17.61 31.35
C LYS A 53 -34.50 19.12 31.63
N LEU A 54 -34.79 19.89 30.56
CA LEU A 54 -34.96 21.34 30.68
C LEU A 54 -36.27 21.65 31.40
N GLU A 55 -36.19 22.34 32.54
CA GLU A 55 -37.38 22.78 33.27
C GLU A 55 -37.41 24.32 33.38
N ARG A 56 -38.55 24.89 33.04
CA ARG A 56 -38.71 26.35 33.09
C ARG A 56 -38.54 26.91 34.50
N GLY A 57 -37.69 27.93 34.64
CA GLY A 57 -37.43 28.59 35.89
C GLY A 57 -36.48 27.86 36.83
N LYS A 58 -35.90 26.75 36.37
CA LYS A 58 -34.85 26.04 37.12
C LYS A 58 -33.50 26.17 36.39
N ALA A 59 -32.42 26.07 37.18
CA ALA A 59 -31.07 26.02 36.62
C ALA A 59 -30.88 24.74 35.80
N PHE A 60 -30.31 24.87 34.59
CA PHE A 60 -29.96 23.76 33.74
C PHE A 60 -28.48 23.46 33.90
N SER A 61 -28.15 22.19 34.09
CA SER A 61 -26.76 21.73 34.23
C SER A 61 -26.53 20.57 33.24
N PHE A 62 -25.34 20.54 32.68
CA PHE A 62 -24.89 19.46 31.83
C PHE A 62 -23.43 19.10 32.13
N LYS A 63 -23.02 17.89 31.73
CA LYS A 63 -21.64 17.44 31.75
C LYS A 63 -21.17 17.24 30.35
N ALA A 64 -19.97 17.71 30.02
CA ALA A 64 -19.29 17.42 28.78
C ALA A 64 -18.03 16.61 29.11
N ALA A 65 -17.91 15.44 28.51
CA ALA A 65 -16.71 14.60 28.58
C ALA A 65 -16.03 14.57 27.22
N PHE A 66 -14.75 14.87 27.21
CA PHE A 66 -13.90 14.86 26.01
C PHE A 66 -12.46 14.60 26.43
N ASP A 67 -11.66 14.11 25.48
CA ASP A 67 -10.25 13.89 25.68
C ASP A 67 -9.45 15.16 25.39
N VAL A 68 -8.36 15.34 26.13
CA VAL A 68 -7.38 16.41 25.92
C VAL A 68 -6.03 15.80 25.55
N PRO A 69 -5.13 16.55 24.88
CA PRO A 69 -3.81 16.05 24.56
C PRO A 69 -3.07 15.59 25.83
N PRO A 70 -2.31 14.50 25.77
CA PRO A 70 -1.58 14.03 26.93
C PRO A 70 -0.48 15.03 27.32
N THR A 71 -0.29 15.21 28.63
CA THR A 71 0.89 15.90 29.14
C THR A 71 2.08 14.96 29.04
N MET A 72 3.01 15.26 28.11
CA MET A 72 4.18 14.44 27.90
C MET A 72 5.31 14.85 28.84
N ASN A 73 5.77 13.91 29.67
CA ASN A 73 7.00 14.05 30.42
C ASN A 73 8.12 13.40 29.59
N LEU A 74 8.87 14.24 28.88
CA LEU A 74 10.03 13.78 28.13
C LEU A 74 11.10 13.31 29.12
N GLY A 75 11.52 12.05 28.97
CA GLY A 75 12.66 11.52 29.68
C GLY A 75 13.98 12.09 29.15
N ASN A 76 15.08 11.35 29.36
CA ASN A 76 16.37 11.78 28.82
C ASN A 76 16.38 11.61 27.29
N TYR A 77 16.38 12.71 26.57
CA TYR A 77 16.42 12.78 25.10
C TYR A 77 17.79 13.22 24.56
N THR A 78 18.76 13.48 25.43
CA THR A 78 20.13 13.85 25.06
C THR A 78 21.10 12.70 25.30
N GLY A 79 22.18 12.64 24.51
CA GLY A 79 23.20 11.60 24.65
C GLY A 79 22.75 10.20 24.21
N ILE A 80 21.67 10.11 23.43
CA ILE A 80 21.22 8.85 22.86
C ILE A 80 22.20 8.40 21.79
N SER A 81 22.79 7.21 22.00
CA SER A 81 23.71 6.58 21.08
C SER A 81 22.95 5.59 20.20
N VAL A 82 23.12 5.68 18.89
CA VAL A 82 22.60 4.74 17.89
C VAL A 82 23.70 4.39 16.90
N GLU A 83 23.63 3.20 16.34
CA GLU A 83 24.56 2.77 15.28
C GLU A 83 24.01 3.19 13.92
N GLU A 84 24.76 4.00 13.18
CA GLU A 84 24.45 4.28 11.79
C GLU A 84 24.92 3.11 10.93
N ARG A 85 24.00 2.44 10.25
CA ARG A 85 24.36 1.38 9.31
C ARG A 85 24.88 2.00 8.04
N THR A 86 26.17 1.81 7.78
CA THR A 86 26.83 2.20 6.54
C THR A 86 27.13 0.93 5.73
N CYS A 87 26.72 0.93 4.45
CA CYS A 87 27.14 -0.09 3.50
C CYS A 87 28.07 0.57 2.48
N THR A 88 29.13 -0.10 2.12
CA THR A 88 30.00 0.31 1.00
C THR A 88 29.44 -0.27 -0.29
N ILE A 89 29.24 0.57 -1.30
CA ILE A 89 28.78 0.14 -2.62
C ILE A 89 29.94 -0.53 -3.36
N SER A 90 29.74 -1.79 -3.74
CA SER A 90 30.71 -2.57 -4.52
C SER A 90 30.55 -2.33 -6.03
N ASP A 91 31.53 -2.79 -6.81
CA ASP A 91 31.40 -2.79 -8.28
C ASP A 91 30.31 -3.75 -8.76
N LEU A 92 29.98 -4.76 -7.99
CA LEU A 92 28.86 -5.67 -8.28
C LEU A 92 27.53 -4.95 -8.19
N ASP A 93 27.29 -4.18 -7.13
CA ASP A 93 26.03 -3.44 -6.96
C ASP A 93 25.80 -2.47 -8.13
N VAL A 94 26.87 -1.79 -8.59
CA VAL A 94 26.80 -0.91 -9.76
C VAL A 94 26.51 -1.69 -11.02
N SER A 95 27.10 -2.90 -11.17
CA SER A 95 26.86 -3.74 -12.35
C SER A 95 25.45 -4.32 -12.38
N GLU A 96 24.89 -4.68 -11.24
CA GLU A 96 23.50 -5.15 -11.10
C GLU A 96 22.51 -4.05 -11.46
N GLU A 97 22.78 -2.82 -11.02
CA GLU A 97 21.91 -1.68 -11.38
C GLU A 97 21.97 -1.37 -12.88
N ILE A 98 23.17 -1.45 -13.50
CA ILE A 98 23.32 -1.31 -14.95
C ILE A 98 22.57 -2.42 -15.70
N GLU A 99 22.62 -3.64 -15.21
CA GLU A 99 21.89 -4.75 -15.83
C GLU A 99 20.36 -4.54 -15.70
N THR A 100 19.90 -4.04 -14.58
CA THR A 100 18.49 -3.66 -14.38
C THR A 100 18.06 -2.59 -15.39
N LEU A 101 18.85 -1.54 -15.58
CA LEU A 101 18.61 -0.51 -16.58
C LEU A 101 18.61 -1.07 -18.01
N ARG A 102 19.52 -1.97 -18.30
CA ARG A 102 19.63 -2.68 -19.59
C ARG A 102 18.39 -3.55 -19.86
N GLU A 103 17.91 -4.22 -18.82
CA GLU A 103 16.68 -5.01 -18.89
C GLU A 103 15.43 -4.17 -19.15
N GLN A 104 15.34 -2.99 -18.52
CA GLN A 104 14.23 -2.05 -18.72
C GLN A 104 14.21 -1.46 -20.13
N HIS A 105 15.38 -1.34 -20.78
CA HIS A 105 15.53 -0.81 -22.13
C HIS A 105 15.72 -1.91 -23.19
N ALA A 106 15.36 -3.15 -22.86
CA ALA A 106 15.39 -4.26 -23.81
C ALA A 106 14.48 -3.99 -25.01
N VAL A 107 14.99 -4.22 -26.19
CA VAL A 107 14.22 -4.10 -27.45
C VAL A 107 13.45 -5.40 -27.65
N ILE A 108 12.13 -5.27 -27.77
CA ILE A 108 11.26 -6.42 -28.01
C ILE A 108 10.88 -6.40 -29.50
N SER A 109 11.23 -7.45 -30.20
CA SER A 109 10.90 -7.64 -31.61
C SER A 109 10.15 -8.96 -31.84
N LYS A 110 9.25 -8.99 -32.81
CA LYS A 110 8.55 -10.23 -33.14
C LYS A 110 9.58 -11.27 -33.65
N LYS A 111 9.55 -12.47 -33.08
CA LYS A 111 10.39 -13.56 -33.54
C LYS A 111 9.88 -14.11 -34.91
N GLU A 112 10.78 -14.53 -35.80
CA GLU A 112 10.41 -15.12 -37.06
C GLU A 112 9.53 -16.36 -36.85
N ASP A 113 8.52 -16.51 -37.71
CA ASP A 113 7.58 -17.62 -37.64
C ASP A 113 8.32 -18.98 -37.77
N GLY A 114 7.90 -19.93 -36.92
CA GLY A 114 8.45 -21.28 -36.90
C GLY A 114 9.67 -21.51 -35.99
N LYS A 115 10.21 -20.47 -35.36
CA LYS A 115 11.27 -20.67 -34.38
C LYS A 115 10.67 -20.96 -32.99
N PRO A 116 11.16 -22.00 -32.28
CA PRO A 116 10.66 -22.32 -30.94
C PRO A 116 11.05 -21.24 -29.91
N VAL A 117 10.35 -21.25 -28.80
CA VAL A 117 10.67 -20.41 -27.62
C VAL A 117 12.09 -20.75 -27.13
N ALA A 118 12.91 -19.74 -27.01
CA ALA A 118 14.23 -19.84 -26.41
C ALA A 118 14.25 -19.12 -25.07
N LYS A 119 15.22 -19.46 -24.24
CA LYS A 119 15.44 -18.78 -22.97
C LYS A 119 15.65 -17.29 -23.21
N GLY A 120 14.94 -16.44 -22.44
CA GLY A 120 15.00 -14.99 -22.55
C GLY A 120 14.01 -14.39 -23.56
N ASP A 121 13.25 -15.19 -24.29
CA ASP A 121 12.16 -14.68 -25.13
C ASP A 121 10.96 -14.24 -24.27
N VAL A 122 10.27 -13.20 -24.72
CA VAL A 122 8.98 -12.80 -24.16
C VAL A 122 7.88 -13.55 -24.88
N VAL A 123 7.10 -14.32 -24.14
CA VAL A 123 6.07 -15.20 -24.69
C VAL A 123 4.70 -14.80 -24.20
N LYS A 124 3.78 -14.54 -25.14
CA LYS A 124 2.37 -14.37 -24.81
C LYS A 124 1.71 -15.73 -24.81
N LEU A 125 1.14 -16.10 -23.68
CA LEU A 125 0.49 -17.38 -23.47
C LEU A 125 -0.99 -17.18 -23.22
N LYS A 126 -1.78 -18.13 -23.68
CA LYS A 126 -3.14 -18.36 -23.24
C LYS A 126 -3.15 -19.56 -22.32
N ILE A 127 -3.72 -19.40 -21.15
CA ILE A 127 -3.81 -20.47 -20.15
C ILE A 127 -5.24 -20.72 -19.75
N LYS A 128 -5.57 -21.96 -19.45
CA LYS A 128 -6.80 -22.35 -18.77
C LYS A 128 -6.54 -23.50 -17.80
N ARG A 129 -7.20 -23.42 -16.65
CA ARG A 129 -7.07 -24.45 -15.62
C ARG A 129 -7.96 -25.62 -15.95
N VAL A 130 -7.39 -26.83 -15.99
CA VAL A 130 -8.07 -28.07 -16.43
C VAL A 130 -8.14 -29.13 -15.32
N ASP A 131 -7.90 -28.77 -14.05
CA ASP A 131 -8.00 -29.75 -12.95
C ASP A 131 -9.44 -30.20 -12.80
N ASN A 132 -9.63 -31.53 -12.66
CA ASN A 132 -10.93 -32.12 -12.39
C ASN A 132 -12.05 -31.76 -13.40
N VAL A 133 -11.67 -31.33 -14.61
CA VAL A 133 -12.58 -30.98 -15.68
C VAL A 133 -12.67 -32.16 -16.65
N ALA A 134 -13.89 -32.57 -17.01
CA ALA A 134 -14.10 -33.62 -18.01
C ALA A 134 -13.55 -33.14 -19.37
N PRO A 135 -12.91 -34.01 -20.17
CA PRO A 135 -12.31 -33.61 -21.44
C PRO A 135 -13.25 -32.85 -22.38
N GLU A 136 -14.54 -33.18 -22.36
CA GLU A 136 -15.59 -32.55 -23.17
C GLU A 136 -15.92 -31.12 -22.75
N ALA A 137 -15.62 -30.74 -21.47
CA ALA A 137 -15.90 -29.42 -20.93
C ALA A 137 -14.70 -28.46 -21.01
N VAL A 138 -13.52 -28.94 -21.41
CA VAL A 138 -12.29 -28.12 -21.50
C VAL A 138 -12.46 -26.99 -22.49
N ASP A 139 -13.17 -27.19 -23.60
CA ASP A 139 -13.38 -26.16 -24.61
C ASP A 139 -14.27 -25.03 -24.17
N SER A 140 -15.15 -25.26 -23.18
CA SER A 140 -16.03 -24.22 -22.60
C SER A 140 -15.33 -23.30 -21.59
N LEU A 141 -14.09 -23.62 -21.17
CA LEU A 141 -13.33 -22.80 -20.23
C LEU A 141 -12.76 -21.56 -20.89
N GLU A 142 -12.83 -20.45 -20.19
CA GLU A 142 -12.24 -19.19 -20.66
C GLU A 142 -10.72 -19.23 -20.62
N TRP A 143 -10.10 -18.70 -21.68
CA TRP A 143 -8.67 -18.48 -21.74
C TRP A 143 -8.30 -17.22 -20.97
N ARG A 144 -7.17 -17.25 -20.27
CA ARG A 144 -6.55 -16.08 -19.66
C ARG A 144 -5.24 -15.79 -20.37
N ASP A 145 -5.03 -14.53 -20.70
CA ASP A 145 -3.80 -14.07 -21.33
C ASP A 145 -2.78 -13.75 -20.25
N ILE A 146 -1.58 -14.29 -20.41
CA ILE A 146 -0.41 -13.97 -19.58
C ILE A 146 0.80 -13.74 -20.49
N THR A 147 1.73 -12.94 -20.02
CA THR A 147 3.02 -12.74 -20.69
C THR A 147 4.12 -13.16 -19.74
N VAL A 148 5.01 -14.02 -20.19
CA VAL A 148 6.12 -14.54 -19.40
C VAL A 148 7.44 -14.33 -20.11
N LEU A 149 8.52 -14.25 -19.35
CA LEU A 149 9.89 -14.28 -19.86
C LEU A 149 10.40 -15.71 -19.73
N ALA A 150 10.58 -16.39 -20.85
CA ALA A 150 10.91 -17.81 -20.87
C ALA A 150 12.23 -18.11 -20.13
N GLY A 151 12.17 -19.06 -19.21
CA GLY A 151 13.33 -19.52 -18.44
C GLY A 151 13.87 -18.51 -17.41
N GLN A 152 13.05 -17.58 -16.93
CA GLN A 152 13.41 -16.68 -15.83
C GLN A 152 13.43 -17.43 -14.50
N HIS A 153 12.49 -18.32 -14.29
CA HIS A 153 12.36 -19.16 -13.11
C HIS A 153 12.64 -20.62 -13.44
N ALA A 154 13.16 -21.35 -12.52
CA ALA A 154 13.46 -22.78 -12.68
C ALA A 154 12.44 -23.68 -11.94
N GLU A 155 11.51 -23.08 -11.25
CA GLU A 155 10.54 -23.75 -10.40
C GLU A 155 9.39 -24.33 -11.22
N ASP A 156 9.01 -25.58 -10.94
CA ASP A 156 7.94 -26.29 -11.67
C ASP A 156 6.54 -25.66 -11.52
N TYR A 157 6.37 -24.71 -10.60
CA TYR A 157 5.11 -23.98 -10.41
C TYR A 157 5.05 -22.65 -11.18
N GLU A 158 6.05 -22.34 -12.01
CA GLU A 158 6.06 -21.16 -12.87
C GLU A 158 5.85 -21.57 -14.33
N PHE A 159 5.05 -20.78 -15.07
CA PHE A 159 4.72 -21.10 -16.47
C PHE A 159 5.91 -21.01 -17.40
N ASP A 160 6.83 -20.10 -17.14
CA ASP A 160 8.00 -19.84 -17.97
C ASP A 160 8.99 -21.02 -18.02
N ALA A 161 9.04 -21.86 -16.98
CA ALA A 161 9.85 -23.07 -16.95
C ALA A 161 9.37 -24.14 -17.94
N HIS A 162 8.08 -24.10 -18.34
CA HIS A 162 7.45 -25.14 -19.14
C HIS A 162 7.28 -24.81 -20.63
N VAL A 163 7.54 -23.57 -21.02
CA VAL A 163 7.27 -23.08 -22.39
C VAL A 163 8.49 -23.14 -23.32
N GLU A 164 9.68 -23.38 -22.77
CA GLU A 164 10.90 -23.47 -23.54
C GLU A 164 10.79 -24.62 -24.59
N GLY A 165 11.16 -24.33 -25.84
CA GLY A 165 11.08 -25.27 -26.95
C GLY A 165 9.71 -25.37 -27.64
N MET A 166 8.66 -24.74 -27.10
CA MET A 166 7.33 -24.72 -27.73
C MET A 166 7.30 -23.78 -28.93
N GLY A 167 6.55 -24.19 -29.97
CA GLY A 167 6.27 -23.35 -31.13
C GLY A 167 5.06 -22.44 -30.98
N SER A 168 4.96 -21.41 -31.84
CA SER A 168 3.76 -20.57 -31.89
C SER A 168 2.53 -21.40 -32.27
N GLY A 169 1.42 -21.25 -31.55
CA GLY A 169 0.19 -22.02 -31.71
C GLY A 169 0.21 -23.41 -31.07
N GLU A 170 1.32 -23.84 -30.46
CA GLU A 170 1.43 -25.12 -29.79
C GLU A 170 0.73 -25.09 -28.44
N GLU A 171 0.06 -26.24 -28.14
CA GLU A 171 -0.62 -26.45 -26.86
C GLU A 171 0.07 -27.56 -26.06
N LYS A 172 0.20 -27.34 -24.76
CA LYS A 172 0.78 -28.30 -23.83
C LYS A 172 0.03 -28.28 -22.49
N THR A 173 -0.27 -29.45 -21.97
CA THR A 173 -0.78 -29.56 -20.59
C THR A 173 0.40 -29.61 -19.64
N VAL A 174 0.43 -28.67 -18.71
CA VAL A 174 1.47 -28.51 -17.70
C VAL A 174 0.89 -28.83 -16.32
N SER A 175 1.63 -29.58 -15.55
CA SER A 175 1.30 -29.88 -14.13
C SER A 175 2.22 -29.05 -13.26
N MET A 176 1.66 -28.15 -12.47
CA MET A 176 2.38 -27.28 -11.56
C MET A 176 2.15 -27.75 -10.12
N THR A 177 3.24 -27.96 -9.39
CA THR A 177 3.17 -28.40 -8.00
C THR A 177 3.76 -27.33 -7.09
N TYR A 178 2.90 -26.74 -6.26
CA TYR A 178 3.29 -25.69 -5.34
C TYR A 178 3.91 -26.27 -4.06
N PRO A 179 5.03 -25.74 -3.58
CA PRO A 179 5.64 -26.19 -2.33
C PRO A 179 4.73 -25.92 -1.11
N ALA A 180 4.96 -26.64 -0.02
CA ALA A 180 4.16 -26.53 1.19
C ALA A 180 4.28 -25.17 1.91
N ASP A 181 5.39 -24.48 1.70
CA ASP A 181 5.72 -23.16 2.22
C ASP A 181 5.42 -22.00 1.26
N TYR A 182 4.64 -22.29 0.20
CA TYR A 182 4.29 -21.28 -0.78
C TYR A 182 3.53 -20.11 -0.12
N GLN A 183 3.86 -18.87 -0.56
CA GLN A 183 3.34 -17.65 0.07
C GLN A 183 1.80 -17.56 0.11
N TYR A 184 1.11 -18.15 -0.87
CA TYR A 184 -0.36 -18.21 -0.89
C TYR A 184 -0.83 -19.54 -0.29
N LYS A 185 -1.32 -19.51 0.93
CA LYS A 185 -1.79 -20.68 1.69
C LYS A 185 -2.85 -21.53 0.96
N SER A 186 -3.62 -20.90 0.08
CA SER A 186 -4.63 -21.59 -0.75
C SER A 186 -4.04 -22.47 -1.84
N LEU A 187 -2.79 -22.26 -2.22
CA LEU A 187 -2.06 -23.00 -3.25
C LEU A 187 -0.99 -23.92 -2.65
N ALA A 188 -0.52 -23.61 -1.44
CA ALA A 188 0.53 -24.36 -0.77
C ALA A 188 0.22 -25.87 -0.70
N GLY A 189 1.16 -26.71 -1.16
CA GLY A 189 1.03 -28.17 -1.17
C GLY A 189 0.03 -28.71 -2.19
N THR A 190 -0.52 -27.88 -3.09
CA THR A 190 -1.45 -28.33 -4.13
C THR A 190 -0.76 -28.54 -5.48
N SER A 191 -1.35 -29.41 -6.30
CA SER A 191 -0.94 -29.57 -7.71
C SER A 191 -2.09 -29.15 -8.60
N GLN A 192 -1.77 -28.35 -9.64
CA GLN A 192 -2.75 -27.84 -10.58
C GLN A 192 -2.34 -28.20 -12.01
N LYS A 193 -3.32 -28.51 -12.85
CA LYS A 193 -3.08 -28.75 -14.28
C LYS A 193 -3.62 -27.59 -15.10
N HIS A 194 -2.77 -27.07 -15.99
CA HIS A 194 -3.13 -25.99 -16.88
C HIS A 194 -2.87 -26.43 -18.33
N LEU A 195 -3.79 -26.10 -19.22
CA LEU A 195 -3.55 -26.13 -20.65
C LEU A 195 -2.96 -24.77 -21.04
N VAL A 196 -1.78 -24.80 -21.62
CA VAL A 196 -1.01 -23.62 -22.04
C VAL A 196 -0.93 -23.63 -23.56
N ARG A 197 -1.23 -22.50 -24.18
CA ARG A 197 -1.06 -22.28 -25.63
C ARG A 197 -0.13 -21.11 -25.84
N VAL A 198 0.89 -21.27 -26.68
CA VAL A 198 1.76 -20.17 -27.11
C VAL A 198 1.06 -19.36 -28.18
N GLU A 199 0.79 -18.10 -27.97
CA GLU A 199 0.12 -17.23 -28.94
C GLU A 199 1.15 -16.47 -29.80
N GLU A 200 2.10 -15.82 -29.16
CA GLU A 200 3.11 -15.01 -29.83
C GLU A 200 4.46 -15.16 -29.08
N ILE A 201 5.51 -15.27 -29.88
CA ILE A 201 6.89 -15.32 -29.39
C ILE A 201 7.58 -14.03 -29.80
N GLN A 202 8.14 -13.31 -28.86
CA GLN A 202 8.86 -12.07 -29.10
C GLN A 202 10.30 -12.25 -28.60
N LYS A 203 11.25 -11.92 -29.47
CA LYS A 203 12.67 -11.91 -29.13
C LYS A 203 12.96 -10.67 -28.28
N ARG A 204 13.57 -10.87 -27.12
CA ARG A 204 14.07 -9.79 -26.26
C ARG A 204 15.58 -9.64 -26.52
N GLU A 205 15.97 -8.50 -27.02
CA GLU A 205 17.37 -8.16 -27.22
C GLU A 205 17.79 -7.10 -26.22
N LEU A 206 18.77 -7.45 -25.39
CA LEU A 206 19.36 -6.53 -24.43
C LEU A 206 20.36 -5.64 -25.15
N PRO A 207 20.31 -4.30 -25.02
CA PRO A 207 21.28 -3.41 -25.63
C PRO A 207 22.69 -3.68 -25.09
N ALA A 208 23.71 -3.45 -25.91
CA ALA A 208 25.09 -3.52 -25.45
C ALA A 208 25.36 -2.38 -24.44
N VAL A 209 26.22 -2.65 -23.44
CA VAL A 209 26.60 -1.61 -22.48
C VAL A 209 27.78 -0.82 -23.08
N ASP A 210 27.46 0.17 -23.91
CA ASP A 210 28.39 1.06 -24.58
C ASP A 210 28.03 2.53 -24.36
N ASP A 211 28.83 3.43 -24.92
CA ASP A 211 28.60 4.87 -24.75
C ASP A 211 27.34 5.36 -25.45
N ASP A 212 26.87 4.63 -26.47
CA ASP A 212 25.61 4.96 -27.15
C ASP A 212 24.43 4.62 -26.25
N PHE A 213 24.44 3.44 -25.60
CA PHE A 213 23.46 3.09 -24.58
C PHE A 213 23.43 4.10 -23.42
N ALA A 214 24.61 4.51 -22.95
CA ALA A 214 24.67 5.53 -21.87
C ALA A 214 24.01 6.85 -22.30
N LYS A 215 24.20 7.28 -23.55
CA LYS A 215 23.58 8.50 -24.10
C LYS A 215 22.08 8.34 -24.33
N ASP A 216 21.64 7.17 -24.78
CA ASP A 216 20.22 6.87 -25.00
C ASP A 216 19.40 6.93 -23.71
N LEU A 217 20.01 6.64 -22.55
CA LEU A 217 19.43 6.88 -21.23
C LEU A 217 19.23 8.37 -20.89
N GLY A 218 19.84 9.27 -21.68
CA GLY A 218 19.64 10.72 -21.62
C GLY A 218 20.30 11.44 -20.44
N GLN A 219 20.95 10.70 -19.55
CA GLN A 219 21.55 11.24 -18.32
C GLN A 219 23.06 11.09 -18.25
N TYR A 220 23.67 10.32 -19.16
CA TYR A 220 25.06 9.94 -19.10
C TYR A 220 25.76 10.26 -20.43
N GLU A 221 27.03 10.67 -20.35
CA GLU A 221 27.85 10.96 -21.53
C GLU A 221 28.66 9.75 -22.02
N SER A 222 28.96 8.82 -21.13
CA SER A 222 29.72 7.60 -21.40
C SER A 222 29.42 6.53 -20.37
N VAL A 223 29.83 5.29 -20.62
CA VAL A 223 29.74 4.18 -19.65
C VAL A 223 30.49 4.50 -18.35
N ALA A 224 31.63 5.20 -18.43
CA ALA A 224 32.39 5.59 -17.23
C ALA A 224 31.64 6.61 -16.38
N ASP A 225 31.01 7.62 -17.03
CA ASP A 225 30.15 8.61 -16.35
C ASP A 225 28.91 7.94 -15.74
N MET A 226 28.28 7.03 -16.47
CA MET A 226 27.15 6.24 -16.00
C MET A 226 27.49 5.46 -14.73
N LYS A 227 28.59 4.71 -14.73
CA LYS A 227 29.06 3.97 -13.54
C LYS A 227 29.33 4.88 -12.35
N ALA A 228 29.95 6.03 -12.58
CA ALA A 228 30.27 6.99 -11.52
C ALA A 228 29.01 7.59 -10.89
N LYS A 229 28.03 8.00 -11.73
CA LYS A 229 26.76 8.57 -11.25
C LYS A 229 25.90 7.54 -10.55
N ILE A 230 25.77 6.33 -11.09
CA ILE A 230 25.02 5.23 -10.44
C ILE A 230 25.61 4.94 -9.07
N ARG A 231 26.95 4.86 -8.97
CA ARG A 231 27.61 4.65 -7.67
C ARG A 231 27.28 5.77 -6.70
N ALA A 232 27.39 7.03 -7.13
CA ALA A 232 27.07 8.18 -6.27
C ALA A 232 25.61 8.18 -5.83
N ASP A 233 24.68 7.81 -6.70
CA ASP A 233 23.25 7.72 -6.38
C ASP A 233 22.97 6.57 -5.41
N LEU A 234 23.57 5.40 -5.59
CA LEU A 234 23.47 4.28 -4.65
C LEU A 234 24.04 4.64 -3.27
N GLU A 235 25.22 5.28 -3.21
CA GLU A 235 25.83 5.75 -1.97
C GLU A 235 24.92 6.76 -1.24
N LYS A 236 24.33 7.69 -1.99
CA LYS A 236 23.36 8.65 -1.46
C LYS A 236 22.12 7.97 -0.93
N LEU A 237 21.57 7.01 -1.66
CA LEU A 237 20.39 6.22 -1.25
C LEU A 237 20.67 5.46 0.06
N VAL A 238 21.79 4.76 0.13
CA VAL A 238 22.21 4.00 1.33
C VAL A 238 22.42 4.93 2.52
N SER A 239 23.10 6.08 2.31
CA SER A 239 23.30 7.07 3.37
C SER A 239 21.97 7.66 3.86
N GLN A 240 21.05 7.99 2.95
CA GLN A 240 19.71 8.48 3.32
C GLN A 240 18.91 7.43 4.10
N LYS A 241 18.96 6.18 3.67
CA LYS A 241 18.29 5.06 4.35
C LYS A 241 18.89 4.85 5.75
N GLY A 242 20.22 4.77 5.88
CA GLY A 242 20.89 4.61 7.17
C GLY A 242 20.58 5.75 8.14
N ARG A 243 20.58 7.00 7.68
CA ARG A 243 20.16 8.16 8.49
C ARG A 243 18.69 8.10 8.88
N GLY A 244 17.81 7.63 7.98
CA GLY A 244 16.40 7.43 8.26
C GLY A 244 16.16 6.37 9.34
N GLU A 245 16.86 5.25 9.27
CA GLU A 245 16.82 4.19 10.27
C GLU A 245 17.36 4.67 11.64
N ALA A 246 18.51 5.34 11.64
CA ALA A 246 19.08 5.92 12.86
C ALA A 246 18.15 6.94 13.51
N LYS A 247 17.52 7.82 12.72
CA LYS A 247 16.52 8.78 13.20
C LYS A 247 15.32 8.08 13.81
N SER A 248 14.82 7.03 13.18
CA SER A 248 13.68 6.23 13.68
C SER A 248 14.04 5.53 14.99
N GLU A 249 15.26 5.02 15.11
CA GLU A 249 15.73 4.39 16.34
C GLU A 249 15.90 5.40 17.49
N ILE A 250 16.41 6.60 17.20
CA ILE A 250 16.48 7.70 18.18
C ILE A 250 15.07 8.05 18.67
N LEU A 251 14.12 8.24 17.76
CA LEU A 251 12.75 8.55 18.12
C LEU A 251 12.12 7.44 18.97
N LYS A 252 12.36 6.18 18.62
CA LYS A 252 11.89 5.03 19.40
C LYS A 252 12.44 5.07 20.83
N LYS A 253 13.74 5.28 21.02
CA LYS A 253 14.38 5.40 22.34
C LYS A 253 13.84 6.60 23.14
N ILE A 254 13.55 7.74 22.48
CA ILE A 254 12.92 8.89 23.15
C ILE A 254 11.53 8.53 23.65
N VAL A 255 10.71 7.86 22.83
CA VAL A 255 9.37 7.43 23.21
C VAL A 255 9.43 6.43 24.38
N GLU A 256 10.33 5.45 24.33
CA GLU A 256 10.53 4.47 25.40
C GLU A 256 10.96 5.11 26.74
N ASN A 257 11.73 6.19 26.68
CA ASN A 257 12.17 6.96 27.86
C ASN A 257 11.14 7.96 28.35
N SER A 258 10.04 8.16 27.62
CA SER A 258 9.02 9.14 27.94
C SER A 258 7.81 8.46 28.60
N THR A 259 7.15 9.18 29.53
CA THR A 259 5.96 8.66 30.19
C THR A 259 4.77 9.55 29.85
N PHE A 260 3.75 8.98 29.20
CA PHE A 260 2.50 9.65 28.89
C PHE A 260 1.39 8.62 28.68
N GLU A 261 0.16 9.03 28.93
CA GLU A 261 -1.03 8.23 28.67
C GLU A 261 -1.71 8.76 27.41
N ILE A 262 -1.82 7.90 26.38
CA ILE A 262 -2.45 8.29 25.11
C ILE A 262 -3.97 8.09 25.27
N PRO A 263 -4.79 9.14 25.03
CA PRO A 263 -6.24 8.98 24.98
C PRO A 263 -6.68 7.99 23.91
N GLN A 264 -7.70 7.20 24.22
CA GLN A 264 -8.23 6.16 23.33
C GLN A 264 -8.72 6.76 21.98
N SER A 265 -9.30 7.97 22.03
CA SER A 265 -9.75 8.67 20.83
C SER A 265 -8.64 8.93 19.82
N MET A 266 -7.44 9.32 20.29
CA MET A 266 -6.29 9.55 19.41
C MET A 266 -5.79 8.24 18.76
N ILE A 267 -5.84 7.12 19.49
CA ILE A 267 -5.48 5.81 18.97
C ILE A 267 -6.47 5.40 17.86
N GLU A 268 -7.75 5.62 18.07
CA GLU A 268 -8.80 5.29 17.11
C GLU A 268 -8.72 6.14 15.85
N GLU A 269 -8.47 7.43 15.99
CA GLU A 269 -8.29 8.36 14.86
C GLU A 269 -7.08 7.97 13.99
N GLU A 270 -5.92 7.68 14.61
CA GLU A 270 -4.73 7.27 13.88
C GLU A 270 -4.93 5.89 13.22
N ARG A 271 -5.62 4.96 13.87
CA ARG A 271 -5.97 3.67 13.28
C ARG A 271 -6.82 3.85 12.02
N GLU A 272 -7.83 4.72 12.07
CA GLU A 272 -8.66 5.03 10.88
C GLU A 272 -7.84 5.71 9.77
N SER A 273 -6.95 6.63 10.14
CA SER A 273 -6.04 7.30 9.20
C SER A 273 -5.12 6.30 8.49
N ILE A 274 -4.52 5.38 9.24
CA ILE A 274 -3.68 4.30 8.68
C ILE A 274 -4.51 3.41 7.76
N PHE A 275 -5.71 3.01 8.17
CA PHE A 275 -6.59 2.18 7.36
C PHE A 275 -6.96 2.86 6.03
N LYS A 276 -7.32 4.14 6.06
CA LYS A 276 -7.62 4.92 4.84
C LYS A 276 -6.42 5.00 3.89
N ARG A 277 -5.19 5.16 4.42
CA ARG A 277 -3.95 5.17 3.60
C ARG A 277 -3.63 3.82 2.97
N LEU A 278 -3.98 2.72 3.63
CA LEU A 278 -3.75 1.36 3.09
C LEU A 278 -4.78 0.96 2.04
N CYS A 279 -5.96 1.60 2.03
CA CYS A 279 -7.03 1.33 1.07
C CYS A 279 -6.96 2.20 -0.19
N GLN A 280 -6.06 3.18 -0.26
CA GLN A 280 -5.76 4.01 -1.44
C GLN A 280 -4.63 3.41 -2.27
#